data_a9df202fb79c3c8d4b442290ff0b3ab8
#
_entry.id   a9df202fb79c3c8d4b442290ff0b3ab8
#
_cell.length_a   1.000
_cell.length_b   1.000
_cell.length_c   1.000
_cell.angle_alpha   90.00
_cell.angle_beta   90.00
_cell.angle_gamma   90.00
#
_symmetry.space_group_name_H-M   'P 1'
#
loop_
_entity.id
_entity.type
_entity.pdbx_description
1 polymer ?
#
loop_
_entity_poly.entity_id
_entity_poly.type
_entity_poly.pdbx_seq_one_letter_code
_entity_poly.pdbx_strand_id
1 'polypeptide(L)'
;MTLSAAQRISCDVVETRAEVARIFNIQRYSLNDGRGIRTVVFFKGCPHRCPWCANPESISPKIETVRRESKCLHCTPCLWDVDECPSGAFEPIGRDVTLEELVNEVMKDDVFFRYSGGGVTLSGGEVLLQAPFATQFLQRLRRFGVHTAIETAGDAPLSRLMPLARQCDEVLFDLKIMDADLAQSIVAMNLPRVLDNFRQLVADGINVIPRVPLIPGYTLNETNMARVLAFLLPSGIRQLHLLPFHQYGEPKYRLLGQEWGMRQAIPPTEDEVSAMRQLAEREGFNVTVGG
;
A
#
# COMPACT_ATOMS: atom_id res chain seq x y z
N MET A 1 -37.98 3.13 23.07
CA MET A 1 -36.61 3.67 23.07
C MET A 1 -35.93 3.16 21.80
N THR A 2 -35.93 3.99 20.79
CA THR A 2 -35.48 3.69 19.43
C THR A 2 -33.97 3.86 19.34
N LEU A 3 -33.26 2.81 18.95
CA LEU A 3 -31.83 2.86 18.66
C LEU A 3 -31.55 3.68 17.40
N SER A 4 -30.69 4.66 17.57
CA SER A 4 -30.26 5.63 16.61
C SER A 4 -29.53 5.00 15.43
N ALA A 5 -29.83 5.52 14.24
CA ALA A 5 -29.27 5.14 12.96
C ALA A 5 -27.73 5.24 12.95
N ALA A 6 -27.08 4.14 12.60
CA ALA A 6 -25.67 4.13 12.25
C ALA A 6 -25.44 5.14 11.10
N GLN A 7 -24.64 6.14 11.37
CA GLN A 7 -24.16 7.07 10.34
C GLN A 7 -23.44 6.27 9.26
N ARG A 8 -24.09 6.11 8.12
CA ARG A 8 -23.44 5.72 6.88
C ARG A 8 -22.47 6.85 6.54
N ILE A 9 -21.20 6.62 6.73
CA ILE A 9 -20.16 7.45 6.14
C ILE A 9 -20.29 7.22 4.64
N SER A 10 -20.92 8.15 3.93
CA SER A 10 -20.89 8.18 2.48
C SER A 10 -19.41 8.35 2.11
N CYS A 11 -18.87 7.38 1.43
CA CYS A 11 -17.58 7.50 0.77
C CYS A 11 -17.82 8.45 -0.41
N ASP A 12 -17.71 9.75 -0.17
CA ASP A 12 -17.60 10.72 -1.24
C ASP A 12 -16.31 10.39 -1.98
N VAL A 13 -16.48 9.56 -3.02
CA VAL A 13 -15.44 9.31 -4.01
C VAL A 13 -15.17 10.66 -4.64
N VAL A 14 -14.12 11.32 -4.19
CA VAL A 14 -13.56 12.46 -4.89
C VAL A 14 -13.23 11.94 -6.29
N GLU A 15 -14.06 12.30 -7.27
CA GLU A 15 -13.68 12.20 -8.68
C GLU A 15 -12.45 13.09 -8.85
N THR A 16 -11.27 12.53 -8.56
CA THR A 16 -10.00 13.18 -8.83
C THR A 16 -9.96 13.43 -10.32
N ARG A 17 -9.94 14.70 -10.70
CA ARG A 17 -9.63 15.10 -12.08
C ARG A 17 -8.37 14.37 -12.45
N ALA A 18 -8.33 13.72 -13.62
CA ALA A 18 -7.20 12.90 -14.06
C ALA A 18 -5.86 13.66 -14.15
N GLU A 19 -5.86 14.94 -13.87
CA GLU A 19 -4.73 15.86 -13.94
C GLU A 19 -3.96 16.04 -12.62
N VAL A 20 -4.56 15.69 -11.47
CA VAL A 20 -3.98 15.91 -10.15
C VAL A 20 -4.16 14.67 -9.28
N ALA A 21 -3.12 14.31 -8.55
CA ALA A 21 -3.18 13.26 -7.53
C ALA A 21 -2.85 13.81 -6.15
N ARG A 22 -3.36 13.13 -5.12
CA ARG A 22 -2.98 13.38 -3.75
C ARG A 22 -2.01 12.32 -3.26
N ILE A 23 -0.81 12.73 -2.92
CA ILE A 23 0.24 11.87 -2.39
C ILE A 23 0.62 12.37 -0.98
N PHE A 24 1.21 11.48 -0.16
CA PHE A 24 1.72 11.91 1.15
C PHE A 24 3.22 11.73 1.30
N ASN A 25 3.85 10.89 0.47
CA ASN A 25 5.29 10.68 0.52
C ASN A 25 5.85 10.29 -0.85
N ILE A 26 7.14 10.56 -1.03
CA ILE A 26 7.98 9.99 -2.09
C ILE A 26 9.23 9.46 -1.40
N GLN A 27 9.39 8.15 -1.39
CA GLN A 27 10.56 7.49 -0.79
C GLN A 27 11.54 7.10 -1.89
N ARG A 28 12.78 7.53 -1.74
CA ARG A 28 13.87 7.21 -2.66
C ARG A 28 14.68 6.04 -2.14
N TYR A 29 15.42 5.40 -3.02
CA TYR A 29 16.37 4.31 -2.69
C TYR A 29 15.70 3.11 -2.02
N SER A 30 14.44 2.80 -2.33
CA SER A 30 13.83 1.57 -1.86
C SER A 30 14.40 0.35 -2.60
N LEU A 31 14.65 -0.73 -1.82
CA LEU A 31 15.19 -2.00 -2.32
C LEU A 31 14.19 -3.15 -2.18
N ASN A 32 13.02 -2.88 -1.56
CA ASN A 32 12.06 -3.91 -1.17
C ASN A 32 10.69 -3.76 -1.84
N ASP A 33 10.53 -2.84 -2.79
CA ASP A 33 9.25 -2.55 -3.44
C ASP A 33 9.29 -2.88 -4.94
N GLY A 34 9.90 -4.01 -5.29
CA GLY A 34 10.17 -4.49 -6.64
C GLY A 34 11.67 -4.56 -6.93
N ARG A 35 12.03 -4.92 -8.16
CA ARG A 35 13.45 -5.13 -8.52
C ARG A 35 14.25 -3.82 -8.60
N GLY A 36 15.53 -3.90 -8.25
CA GLY A 36 16.49 -2.80 -8.36
C GLY A 36 16.25 -1.69 -7.34
N ILE A 37 16.89 -0.53 -7.57
CA ILE A 37 16.69 0.68 -6.74
C ILE A 37 15.45 1.41 -7.24
N ARG A 38 14.51 1.72 -6.33
CA ARG A 38 13.23 2.28 -6.70
C ARG A 38 12.92 3.60 -5.99
N THR A 39 12.15 4.41 -6.66
CA THR A 39 11.44 5.53 -6.04
C THR A 39 9.98 5.11 -5.85
N VAL A 40 9.52 5.13 -4.60
CA VAL A 40 8.14 4.77 -4.25
C VAL A 40 7.32 6.02 -4.07
N VAL A 41 6.21 6.12 -4.78
CA VAL A 41 5.23 7.21 -4.65
C VAL A 41 4.05 6.71 -3.84
N PHE A 42 3.78 7.35 -2.71
CA PHE A 42 2.72 6.95 -1.79
C PHE A 42 1.47 7.82 -1.94
N PHE A 43 0.42 7.24 -2.49
CA PHE A 43 -0.88 7.88 -2.70
C PHE A 43 -1.70 7.92 -1.41
N LYS A 44 -2.50 8.99 -1.21
CA LYS A 44 -3.48 9.08 -0.12
C LYS A 44 -4.83 8.49 -0.51
N GLY A 45 -5.48 7.91 0.49
CA GLY A 45 -6.76 7.23 0.41
C GLY A 45 -6.58 5.71 0.45
N CYS A 46 -7.26 5.05 1.38
CA CYS A 46 -7.35 3.59 1.45
C CYS A 46 -8.75 3.20 1.96
N PRO A 47 -9.46 2.28 1.29
CA PRO A 47 -10.75 1.82 1.75
C PRO A 47 -10.62 0.77 2.86
N HIS A 48 -9.42 0.22 3.06
CA HIS A 48 -9.17 -0.84 4.02
C HIS A 48 -8.86 -0.32 5.42
N ARG A 49 -9.05 -1.19 6.43
CA ARG A 49 -8.83 -0.90 7.85
C ARG A 49 -7.90 -1.93 8.48
N CYS A 50 -6.78 -2.23 7.83
CA CYS A 50 -5.83 -3.21 8.32
C CYS A 50 -5.29 -2.80 9.69
N PRO A 51 -5.47 -3.61 10.76
CA PRO A 51 -4.95 -3.28 12.10
C PRO A 51 -3.43 -3.08 12.12
N TRP A 52 -2.73 -3.74 11.20
CA TRP A 52 -1.27 -3.69 11.05
C TRP A 52 -0.77 -2.66 10.04
N CYS A 53 -1.61 -1.71 9.62
CA CYS A 53 -1.21 -0.75 8.60
C CYS A 53 0.07 0.00 9.01
N ALA A 54 1.10 -0.03 8.15
CA ALA A 54 2.36 0.68 8.38
C ALA A 54 2.29 2.16 7.96
N ASN A 55 1.23 2.55 7.23
CA ASN A 55 1.04 3.89 6.68
C ASN A 55 -0.34 4.47 7.03
N PRO A 56 -0.66 4.69 8.33
CA PRO A 56 -1.96 5.22 8.73
C PRO A 56 -2.26 6.59 8.12
N GLU A 57 -1.23 7.36 7.83
CA GLU A 57 -1.32 8.66 7.15
C GLU A 57 -1.87 8.57 5.74
N SER A 58 -1.89 7.37 5.16
CA SER A 58 -2.46 7.13 3.84
C SER A 58 -3.97 6.88 3.85
N ILE A 59 -4.55 6.51 5.00
CA ILE A 59 -5.94 6.01 5.07
C ILE A 59 -6.93 7.10 4.67
N SER A 60 -6.81 8.29 5.25
CA SER A 60 -7.62 9.44 4.89
C SER A 60 -7.26 9.95 3.49
N PRO A 61 -8.24 10.17 2.61
CA PRO A 61 -7.97 10.80 1.31
C PRO A 61 -7.77 12.33 1.44
N LYS A 62 -7.99 12.92 2.63
CA LYS A 62 -7.86 14.35 2.87
C LYS A 62 -6.42 14.72 3.26
N ILE A 63 -6.02 15.94 2.98
CA ILE A 63 -4.82 16.53 3.58
C ILE A 63 -5.14 16.77 5.05
N GLU A 64 -4.33 16.21 5.93
CA GLU A 64 -4.48 16.32 7.38
C GLU A 64 -3.34 17.17 7.93
N THR A 65 -3.59 17.89 9.01
CA THR A 65 -2.55 18.64 9.70
C THR A 65 -2.17 17.91 10.99
N VAL A 66 -0.88 17.71 11.21
CA VAL A 66 -0.34 17.11 12.43
C VAL A 66 0.57 18.08 13.15
N ARG A 67 0.67 17.91 14.46
CA ARG A 67 1.61 18.63 15.29
C ARG A 67 2.81 17.76 15.65
N ARG A 68 4.00 18.18 15.27
CA ARG A 68 5.24 17.53 15.70
C ARG A 68 5.66 18.02 17.06
N GLU A 69 5.50 17.18 18.06
CA GLU A 69 5.86 17.50 19.45
C GLU A 69 7.32 17.92 19.60
N SER A 70 8.24 17.33 18.82
CA SER A 70 9.67 17.69 18.85
C SER A 70 9.98 19.12 18.38
N LYS A 71 9.04 19.77 17.67
CA LYS A 71 9.16 21.16 17.21
C LYS A 71 8.28 22.11 18.02
N CYS A 72 7.36 21.58 18.83
CA CYS A 72 6.37 22.39 19.54
C CYS A 72 6.99 23.16 20.70
N LEU A 73 6.76 24.47 20.75
CA LEU A 73 7.20 25.37 21.83
C LEU A 73 6.20 25.42 22.99
N HIS A 74 5.08 24.71 22.91
CA HIS A 74 4.00 24.70 23.91
C HIS A 74 3.49 26.11 24.27
N CYS A 75 3.33 26.98 23.27
CA CYS A 75 2.87 28.35 23.44
C CYS A 75 1.50 28.42 24.13
N THR A 76 1.31 29.47 24.94
CA THR A 76 0.03 29.73 25.62
C THR A 76 -0.39 31.19 25.35
N PRO A 77 -1.50 31.44 24.61
CA PRO A 77 -2.35 30.44 23.91
C PRO A 77 -1.66 29.84 22.68
N CYS A 78 -2.02 28.61 22.33
CA CYS A 78 -1.64 28.05 21.03
C CYS A 78 -2.60 28.55 19.95
N LEU A 79 -2.06 29.11 18.86
CA LEU A 79 -2.87 29.72 17.80
C LEU A 79 -3.48 28.67 16.84
N TRP A 80 -3.04 27.41 16.92
CA TRP A 80 -3.55 26.27 16.16
C TRP A 80 -3.52 26.42 14.63
N ASP A 81 -2.82 27.42 14.10
CA ASP A 81 -2.70 27.65 12.67
C ASP A 81 -1.34 27.17 12.17
N VAL A 82 -1.35 26.50 11.00
CA VAL A 82 -0.14 25.99 10.35
C VAL A 82 0.81 27.11 9.99
N ASP A 83 0.26 28.21 9.46
CA ASP A 83 1.03 29.35 8.97
C ASP A 83 1.47 30.32 10.09
N GLU A 84 0.79 30.30 11.22
CA GLU A 84 1.07 31.18 12.37
C GLU A 84 1.95 30.53 13.43
N CYS A 85 2.26 29.24 13.33
CA CYS A 85 3.09 28.54 14.29
C CYS A 85 4.56 28.97 14.18
N PRO A 86 5.13 29.68 15.19
CA PRO A 86 6.48 30.25 15.09
C PRO A 86 7.59 29.19 15.00
N SER A 87 7.33 27.96 15.42
CA SER A 87 8.30 26.87 15.34
C SER A 87 8.09 25.95 14.15
N GLY A 88 7.05 26.16 13.34
CA GLY A 88 6.68 25.26 12.26
C GLY A 88 6.34 23.84 12.75
N ALA A 89 5.75 23.72 13.96
CA ALA A 89 5.38 22.44 14.52
C ALA A 89 4.18 21.78 13.81
N PHE A 90 3.35 22.55 13.13
CA PHE A 90 2.24 22.02 12.33
C PHE A 90 2.72 21.73 10.91
N GLU A 91 2.46 20.52 10.46
CA GLU A 91 2.84 20.05 9.13
C GLU A 91 1.65 19.41 8.42
N PRO A 92 1.40 19.71 7.13
CA PRO A 92 0.41 19.00 6.36
C PRO A 92 0.89 17.59 6.02
N ILE A 93 0.02 16.59 6.18
CA ILE A 93 0.20 15.23 5.65
C ILE A 93 -0.57 15.09 4.37
N GLY A 94 0.16 15.04 3.28
CA GLY A 94 -0.36 14.99 1.92
C GLY A 94 -0.26 16.33 1.22
N ARG A 95 -0.20 16.22 -0.10
CA ARG A 95 -0.21 17.36 -1.02
C ARG A 95 -0.79 16.92 -2.35
N ASP A 96 -1.37 17.85 -3.05
CA ASP A 96 -1.80 17.65 -4.43
C ASP A 96 -0.62 17.87 -5.37
N VAL A 97 -0.49 17.03 -6.39
CA VAL A 97 0.57 17.09 -7.39
C VAL A 97 -0.02 16.91 -8.79
N THR A 98 0.48 17.68 -9.72
CA THR A 98 0.18 17.49 -11.14
C THR A 98 0.99 16.35 -11.74
N LEU A 99 0.55 15.85 -12.88
CA LEU A 99 1.26 14.79 -13.60
C LEU A 99 2.71 15.20 -13.94
N GLU A 100 2.88 16.44 -14.43
CA GLU A 100 4.19 16.95 -14.83
C GLU A 100 5.14 17.13 -13.64
N GLU A 101 4.65 17.71 -12.54
CA GLU A 101 5.44 17.84 -11.30
C GLU A 101 5.92 16.48 -10.79
N LEU A 102 5.04 15.48 -10.77
CA LEU A 102 5.39 14.16 -10.26
C LEU A 102 6.38 13.43 -11.18
N VAL A 103 6.21 13.53 -12.51
CA VAL A 103 7.18 12.97 -13.47
C VAL A 103 8.55 13.62 -13.28
N ASN A 104 8.62 14.95 -13.24
CA ASN A 104 9.88 15.68 -13.05
C ASN A 104 10.54 15.31 -11.71
N GLU A 105 9.75 15.08 -10.65
CA GLU A 105 10.29 14.72 -9.34
C GLU A 105 10.93 13.34 -9.34
N VAL A 106 10.25 12.31 -9.89
CA VAL A 106 10.78 10.94 -9.89
C VAL A 106 11.92 10.75 -10.91
N MET A 107 11.92 11.51 -12.00
CA MET A 107 12.97 11.43 -13.02
C MET A 107 14.32 12.01 -12.54
N LYS A 108 14.37 12.68 -11.40
CA LYS A 108 15.63 13.03 -10.74
C LYS A 108 16.46 11.78 -10.37
N ASP A 109 15.82 10.63 -10.26
CA ASP A 109 16.44 9.36 -9.88
C ASP A 109 16.74 8.44 -11.08
N ASP A 110 16.56 8.91 -12.31
CA ASP A 110 16.73 8.12 -13.56
C ASP A 110 18.09 7.39 -13.63
N VAL A 111 19.15 8.03 -13.14
CA VAL A 111 20.48 7.41 -13.10
C VAL A 111 20.49 6.10 -12.31
N PHE A 112 19.79 6.06 -11.15
CA PHE A 112 19.70 4.87 -10.31
C PHE A 112 18.84 3.79 -10.97
N PHE A 113 17.77 4.18 -11.63
CA PHE A 113 16.91 3.25 -12.37
C PHE A 113 17.69 2.52 -13.47
N ARG A 114 18.45 3.26 -14.26
CA ARG A 114 19.26 2.68 -15.37
C ARG A 114 20.35 1.73 -14.87
N TYR A 115 21.04 2.11 -13.79
CA TYR A 115 22.14 1.28 -13.26
C TYR A 115 21.65 0.01 -12.58
N SER A 116 20.54 0.05 -11.87
CA SER A 116 20.06 -1.08 -11.07
C SER A 116 19.02 -1.94 -11.79
N GLY A 117 18.49 -1.49 -12.93
CA GLY A 117 17.29 -2.06 -13.52
C GLY A 117 16.03 -1.84 -12.67
N GLY A 118 16.07 -0.85 -11.78
CA GLY A 118 14.97 -0.42 -10.95
C GLY A 118 14.01 0.55 -11.65
N GLY A 119 13.29 1.34 -10.88
CA GLY A 119 12.30 2.28 -11.44
C GLY A 119 11.36 2.88 -10.41
N VAL A 120 10.10 3.02 -10.75
CA VAL A 120 9.09 3.65 -9.90
C VAL A 120 8.05 2.63 -9.45
N THR A 121 7.70 2.65 -8.16
CA THR A 121 6.59 1.88 -7.60
C THR A 121 5.52 2.82 -7.08
N LEU A 122 4.26 2.57 -7.42
CA LEU A 122 3.12 3.26 -6.87
C LEU A 122 2.54 2.45 -5.73
N SER A 123 2.48 3.06 -4.56
CA SER A 123 2.05 2.46 -3.30
C SER A 123 1.23 3.46 -2.48
N GLY A 124 1.19 3.32 -1.17
CA GLY A 124 0.59 4.28 -0.24
C GLY A 124 -0.58 3.72 0.52
N GLY A 125 -1.79 4.25 0.26
CA GLY A 125 -3.04 3.66 0.68
C GLY A 125 -3.46 2.55 -0.29
N GLU A 126 -4.41 2.85 -1.16
CA GLU A 126 -4.77 1.97 -2.28
C GLU A 126 -4.72 2.80 -3.58
N VAL A 127 -3.75 2.50 -4.43
CA VAL A 127 -3.52 3.23 -5.69
C VAL A 127 -4.74 3.24 -6.61
N LEU A 128 -5.59 2.21 -6.52
CA LEU A 128 -6.80 2.07 -7.32
C LEU A 128 -7.86 3.14 -7.03
N LEU A 129 -7.78 3.86 -5.91
CA LEU A 129 -8.64 5.01 -5.65
C LEU A 129 -8.32 6.18 -6.59
N GLN A 130 -7.08 6.28 -7.06
CA GLN A 130 -6.61 7.31 -7.97
C GLN A 130 -6.13 6.71 -9.31
N ALA A 131 -6.71 5.56 -9.73
CA ALA A 131 -6.32 4.81 -10.91
C ALA A 131 -6.24 5.63 -12.22
N PRO A 132 -7.13 6.59 -12.51
CA PRO A 132 -7.03 7.38 -13.74
C PRO A 132 -5.73 8.19 -13.83
N PHE A 133 -5.34 8.86 -12.75
CA PHE A 133 -4.07 9.57 -12.67
C PHE A 133 -2.87 8.61 -12.72
N ALA A 134 -2.91 7.56 -11.90
CA ALA A 134 -1.85 6.57 -11.84
C ALA A 134 -1.58 5.92 -13.21
N THR A 135 -2.63 5.61 -13.97
CA THR A 135 -2.51 5.08 -15.33
C THR A 135 -1.77 6.05 -16.26
N GLN A 136 -2.12 7.34 -16.26
CA GLN A 136 -1.44 8.35 -17.07
C GLN A 136 0.00 8.55 -16.64
N PHE A 137 0.26 8.51 -15.35
CA PHE A 137 1.61 8.65 -14.80
C PHE A 137 2.51 7.49 -15.25
N LEU A 138 2.05 6.23 -15.13
CA LEU A 138 2.79 5.08 -15.61
C LEU A 138 3.01 5.10 -17.14
N GLN A 139 2.01 5.50 -17.90
CA GLN A 139 2.17 5.70 -19.36
C GLN A 139 3.27 6.70 -19.69
N ARG A 140 3.38 7.77 -18.90
CA ARG A 140 4.43 8.78 -19.10
C ARG A 140 5.81 8.22 -18.76
N LEU A 141 5.96 7.53 -17.63
CA LEU A 141 7.22 6.89 -17.22
C LEU A 141 7.69 5.84 -18.22
N ARG A 142 6.77 5.04 -18.75
CA ARG A 142 7.05 4.03 -19.76
C ARG A 142 7.66 4.62 -21.05
N ARG A 143 7.26 5.83 -21.46
CA ARG A 143 7.85 6.54 -22.59
C ARG A 143 9.32 6.92 -22.36
N PHE A 144 9.74 7.04 -21.09
CA PHE A 144 11.13 7.27 -20.71
C PHE A 144 11.92 5.97 -20.51
N GLY A 145 11.28 4.81 -20.70
CA GLY A 145 11.89 3.49 -20.48
C GLY A 145 12.10 3.15 -19.00
N VAL A 146 11.38 3.82 -18.10
CA VAL A 146 11.44 3.55 -16.65
C VAL A 146 10.59 2.32 -16.34
N HIS A 147 11.18 1.34 -15.64
CA HIS A 147 10.45 0.18 -15.14
C HIS A 147 9.44 0.58 -14.06
N THR A 148 8.24 0.05 -14.14
CA THR A 148 7.12 0.47 -13.30
C THR A 148 6.49 -0.70 -12.55
N ALA A 149 6.11 -0.44 -11.30
CA ALA A 149 5.35 -1.39 -10.48
C ALA A 149 4.22 -0.69 -9.73
N ILE A 150 3.20 -1.45 -9.36
CA ILE A 150 2.17 -1.01 -8.42
C ILE A 150 2.05 -2.00 -7.27
N GLU A 151 1.72 -1.48 -6.08
CA GLU A 151 1.30 -2.26 -4.92
C GLU A 151 -0.20 -2.08 -4.73
N THR A 152 -0.92 -3.18 -4.63
CA THR A 152 -2.38 -3.13 -4.48
C THR A 152 -2.92 -4.37 -3.76
N ALA A 153 -4.01 -4.18 -3.02
CA ALA A 153 -4.82 -5.29 -2.52
C ALA A 153 -5.81 -5.81 -3.60
N GLY A 154 -5.90 -5.15 -4.74
CA GLY A 154 -6.77 -5.56 -5.85
C GLY A 154 -8.27 -5.44 -5.58
N ASP A 155 -8.68 -4.78 -4.52
CA ASP A 155 -10.08 -4.69 -4.09
C ASP A 155 -10.79 -3.46 -4.69
N ALA A 156 -10.91 -3.44 -6.00
CA ALA A 156 -11.63 -2.42 -6.76
C ALA A 156 -12.36 -3.06 -7.97
N PRO A 157 -13.27 -2.36 -8.63
CA PRO A 157 -13.81 -2.83 -9.91
C PRO A 157 -12.70 -3.11 -10.92
N LEU A 158 -12.80 -4.22 -11.65
CA LEU A 158 -11.80 -4.63 -12.66
C LEU A 158 -11.55 -3.52 -13.70
N SER A 159 -12.58 -2.72 -14.00
CA SER A 159 -12.48 -1.57 -14.90
C SER A 159 -11.50 -0.46 -14.43
N ARG A 160 -11.17 -0.43 -13.14
CA ARG A 160 -10.12 0.45 -12.59
C ARG A 160 -8.76 -0.24 -12.54
N LEU A 161 -8.73 -1.52 -12.15
CA LEU A 161 -7.51 -2.28 -11.98
C LEU A 161 -6.84 -2.62 -13.31
N MET A 162 -7.57 -3.18 -14.27
CA MET A 162 -7.00 -3.70 -15.51
C MET A 162 -6.31 -2.63 -16.38
N PRO A 163 -6.88 -1.42 -16.61
CA PRO A 163 -6.19 -0.38 -17.36
C PRO A 163 -4.87 0.06 -16.71
N LEU A 164 -4.83 0.12 -15.38
CA LEU A 164 -3.63 0.47 -14.62
C LEU A 164 -2.58 -0.65 -14.71
N ALA A 165 -2.98 -1.90 -14.47
CA ALA A 165 -2.11 -3.07 -14.49
C ALA A 165 -1.43 -3.27 -15.86
N ARG A 166 -2.13 -2.98 -16.97
CA ARG A 166 -1.56 -3.03 -18.33
C ARG A 166 -0.49 -1.99 -18.61
N GLN A 167 -0.35 -0.98 -17.75
CA GLN A 167 0.72 0.02 -17.85
C GLN A 167 1.92 -0.30 -16.95
N CYS A 168 1.82 -1.33 -16.10
CA CYS A 168 2.89 -1.76 -15.20
C CYS A 168 3.73 -2.87 -15.85
N ASP A 169 5.00 -2.93 -15.44
CA ASP A 169 5.87 -4.08 -15.70
C ASP A 169 5.67 -5.16 -14.63
N GLU A 170 5.28 -4.76 -13.40
CA GLU A 170 5.00 -5.65 -12.28
C GLU A 170 3.80 -5.18 -11.46
N VAL A 171 2.96 -6.12 -11.02
CA VAL A 171 1.90 -5.89 -10.04
C VAL A 171 2.22 -6.67 -8.77
N LEU A 172 2.60 -5.96 -7.72
CA LEU A 172 2.82 -6.49 -6.38
C LEU A 172 1.45 -6.61 -5.70
N PHE A 173 0.92 -7.83 -5.66
CA PHE A 173 -0.48 -8.07 -5.28
C PHE A 173 -0.60 -8.69 -3.89
N ASP A 174 -1.22 -7.99 -2.96
CA ASP A 174 -1.33 -8.40 -1.57
C ASP A 174 -2.48 -9.38 -1.33
N LEU A 175 -2.16 -10.64 -1.02
CA LEU A 175 -3.08 -11.64 -0.50
C LEU A 175 -3.01 -11.63 1.03
N LYS A 176 -4.04 -11.06 1.67
CA LYS A 176 -4.03 -10.85 3.13
C LYS A 176 -4.74 -12.01 3.85
N ILE A 177 -6.00 -11.85 4.20
CA ILE A 177 -6.81 -12.85 4.90
C ILE A 177 -7.61 -13.65 3.87
N MET A 178 -7.39 -14.97 3.83
CA MET A 178 -8.01 -15.89 2.86
C MET A 178 -9.30 -16.54 3.40
N ASP A 179 -10.00 -15.83 4.26
CA ASP A 179 -11.34 -16.14 4.75
C ASP A 179 -12.22 -14.94 4.49
N ALA A 180 -13.35 -15.11 3.79
CA ALA A 180 -14.16 -13.99 3.31
C ALA A 180 -14.80 -13.17 4.45
N ASP A 181 -15.29 -13.84 5.48
CA ASP A 181 -15.96 -13.19 6.62
C ASP A 181 -14.93 -12.44 7.48
N LEU A 182 -13.77 -13.05 7.72
CA LEU A 182 -12.66 -12.42 8.44
C LEU A 182 -12.06 -11.26 7.62
N ALA A 183 -11.88 -11.42 6.32
CA ALA A 183 -11.39 -10.35 5.45
C ALA A 183 -12.34 -9.14 5.48
N GLN A 184 -13.64 -9.37 5.41
CA GLN A 184 -14.63 -8.29 5.48
C GLN A 184 -14.68 -7.63 6.87
N SER A 185 -14.66 -8.41 7.94
CA SER A 185 -14.81 -7.88 9.31
C SER A 185 -13.56 -7.19 9.82
N ILE A 186 -12.36 -7.71 9.52
CA ILE A 186 -11.08 -7.21 10.04
C ILE A 186 -10.51 -6.09 9.18
N VAL A 187 -10.45 -6.29 7.86
CA VAL A 187 -9.77 -5.36 6.95
C VAL A 187 -10.72 -4.64 5.98
N ALA A 188 -12.02 -4.87 6.08
CA ALA A 188 -13.05 -4.31 5.19
C ALA A 188 -12.79 -4.64 3.70
N MET A 189 -12.34 -5.88 3.41
CA MET A 189 -11.98 -6.35 2.07
C MET A 189 -13.03 -7.30 1.49
N ASN A 190 -13.37 -7.13 0.23
CA ASN A 190 -14.18 -8.07 -0.53
C ASN A 190 -13.28 -9.15 -1.14
N LEU A 191 -13.00 -10.22 -0.38
CA LEU A 191 -12.11 -11.29 -0.81
C LEU A 191 -12.52 -11.94 -2.15
N PRO A 192 -13.79 -12.29 -2.40
CA PRO A 192 -14.18 -12.83 -3.71
C PRO A 192 -13.74 -11.96 -4.89
N ARG A 193 -13.96 -10.63 -4.79
CA ARG A 193 -13.55 -9.67 -5.82
C ARG A 193 -12.02 -9.63 -5.98
N VAL A 194 -11.28 -9.65 -4.88
CA VAL A 194 -9.81 -9.68 -4.89
C VAL A 194 -9.30 -10.91 -5.65
N LEU A 195 -9.83 -12.09 -5.32
CA LEU A 195 -9.42 -13.35 -5.95
C LEU A 195 -9.81 -13.40 -7.44
N ASP A 196 -10.96 -12.89 -7.80
CA ASP A 196 -11.40 -12.83 -9.20
C ASP A 196 -10.53 -11.84 -10.00
N ASN A 197 -10.23 -10.68 -9.44
CA ASN A 197 -9.33 -9.71 -10.05
C ASN A 197 -7.92 -10.31 -10.27
N PHE A 198 -7.39 -11.02 -9.29
CA PHE A 198 -6.10 -11.71 -9.42
C PHE A 198 -6.12 -12.69 -10.60
N ARG A 199 -7.15 -13.54 -10.69
CA ARG A 199 -7.29 -14.49 -11.81
C ARG A 199 -7.37 -13.78 -13.17
N GLN A 200 -8.10 -12.67 -13.24
CA GLN A 200 -8.22 -11.89 -14.48
C GLN A 200 -6.88 -11.25 -14.90
N LEU A 201 -6.09 -10.74 -13.95
CA LEU A 201 -4.75 -10.22 -14.24
C LEU A 201 -3.84 -11.31 -14.81
N VAL A 202 -3.84 -12.49 -14.19
CA VAL A 202 -3.03 -13.63 -14.65
C VAL A 202 -3.49 -14.10 -16.04
N ALA A 203 -4.79 -14.19 -16.26
CA ALA A 203 -5.35 -14.59 -17.55
C ALA A 203 -5.04 -13.60 -18.69
N ASP A 204 -4.90 -12.30 -18.36
CA ASP A 204 -4.49 -11.22 -19.29
C ASP A 204 -2.95 -11.18 -19.51
N GLY A 205 -2.20 -12.09 -18.87
CA GLY A 205 -0.74 -12.15 -19.00
C GLY A 205 0.03 -11.07 -18.24
N ILE A 206 -0.60 -10.43 -17.28
CA ILE A 206 0.05 -9.44 -16.41
C ILE A 206 1.07 -10.14 -15.50
N ASN A 207 2.25 -9.57 -15.35
CA ASN A 207 3.25 -10.04 -14.40
C ASN A 207 2.82 -9.70 -12.98
N VAL A 208 2.19 -10.68 -12.30
CA VAL A 208 1.69 -10.54 -10.94
C VAL A 208 2.60 -11.27 -9.97
N ILE A 209 3.08 -10.55 -8.97
CA ILE A 209 3.87 -11.08 -7.86
C ILE A 209 2.99 -11.06 -6.60
N PRO A 210 2.48 -12.22 -6.17
CA PRO A 210 1.70 -12.31 -4.95
C PRO A 210 2.58 -12.03 -3.73
N ARG A 211 2.04 -11.25 -2.79
CA ARG A 211 2.68 -10.93 -1.51
C ARG A 211 1.76 -11.32 -0.36
N VAL A 212 2.33 -11.93 0.66
CA VAL A 212 1.59 -12.35 1.86
C VAL A 212 2.19 -11.66 3.08
N PRO A 213 1.48 -10.73 3.70
CA PRO A 213 1.91 -10.17 4.98
C PRO A 213 1.78 -11.25 6.07
N LEU A 214 2.86 -11.47 6.82
CA LEU A 214 2.92 -12.40 7.94
C LEU A 214 2.64 -11.65 9.25
N ILE A 215 1.37 -11.54 9.62
CA ILE A 215 0.92 -10.72 10.74
C ILE A 215 0.51 -11.61 11.91
N PRO A 216 1.15 -11.50 13.08
CA PRO A 216 0.80 -12.24 14.28
C PRO A 216 -0.68 -12.05 14.66
N GLY A 217 -1.36 -13.14 14.93
CA GLY A 217 -2.78 -13.15 15.29
C GLY A 217 -3.75 -13.02 14.11
N TYR A 218 -3.26 -12.81 12.86
CA TYR A 218 -4.11 -12.65 11.68
C TYR A 218 -3.71 -13.59 10.54
N THR A 219 -2.57 -13.36 9.90
CA THR A 219 -2.18 -14.08 8.68
C THR A 219 -0.98 -14.99 8.88
N LEU A 220 -0.21 -14.83 9.96
CA LEU A 220 0.90 -15.69 10.34
C LEU A 220 0.36 -17.00 10.95
N ASN A 221 -0.19 -17.86 10.10
CA ASN A 221 -0.62 -19.21 10.49
C ASN A 221 -0.72 -20.12 9.27
N GLU A 222 -0.57 -21.42 9.50
CA GLU A 222 -0.57 -22.43 8.44
C GLU A 222 -1.88 -22.49 7.66
N THR A 223 -3.02 -22.27 8.31
CA THR A 223 -4.33 -22.31 7.65
C THR A 223 -4.46 -21.22 6.59
N ASN A 224 -4.08 -19.96 6.91
CA ASN A 224 -4.11 -18.87 5.93
C ASN A 224 -3.12 -19.14 4.80
N MET A 225 -1.89 -19.58 5.13
CA MET A 225 -0.86 -19.89 4.15
C MET A 225 -1.32 -21.03 3.22
N ALA A 226 -1.85 -22.12 3.74
CA ALA A 226 -2.36 -23.22 2.93
C ALA A 226 -3.47 -22.76 1.96
N ARG A 227 -4.37 -21.88 2.39
CA ARG A 227 -5.40 -21.31 1.50
C ARG A 227 -4.79 -20.42 0.41
N VAL A 228 -3.76 -19.63 0.71
CA VAL A 228 -3.02 -18.83 -0.29
C VAL A 228 -2.39 -19.77 -1.32
N LEU A 229 -1.65 -20.78 -0.88
CA LEU A 229 -0.97 -21.71 -1.77
C LEU A 229 -1.96 -22.48 -2.66
N ALA A 230 -3.05 -23.01 -2.08
CA ALA A 230 -4.11 -23.67 -2.83
C ALA A 230 -4.76 -22.76 -3.88
N PHE A 231 -4.89 -21.46 -3.60
CA PHE A 231 -5.39 -20.48 -4.55
C PHE A 231 -4.39 -20.20 -5.68
N LEU A 232 -3.09 -20.10 -5.37
CA LEU A 232 -2.04 -19.77 -6.34
C LEU A 232 -1.64 -20.95 -7.24
N LEU A 233 -1.68 -22.19 -6.75
CA LEU A 233 -1.23 -23.36 -7.49
C LEU A 233 -1.82 -23.48 -8.90
N PRO A 234 -3.15 -23.29 -9.12
CA PRO A 234 -3.75 -23.39 -10.46
C PRO A 234 -3.34 -22.26 -11.41
N SER A 235 -2.86 -21.12 -10.88
CA SER A 235 -2.48 -19.95 -11.69
C SER A 235 -1.18 -20.13 -12.46
N GLY A 236 -0.37 -21.12 -12.11
CA GLY A 236 0.98 -21.31 -12.67
C GLY A 236 2.05 -20.37 -12.10
N ILE A 237 1.68 -19.40 -11.29
CA ILE A 237 2.63 -18.51 -10.60
C ILE A 237 3.43 -19.36 -9.59
N ARG A 238 4.75 -19.12 -9.56
CA ARG A 238 5.65 -19.81 -8.63
C ARG A 238 6.48 -18.85 -7.78
N GLN A 239 6.40 -17.56 -8.03
CA GLN A 239 7.00 -16.51 -7.21
C GLN A 239 6.05 -16.13 -6.07
N LEU A 240 6.58 -15.96 -4.86
CA LEU A 240 5.80 -15.56 -3.69
C LEU A 240 6.68 -14.71 -2.77
N HIS A 241 6.18 -13.54 -2.36
CA HIS A 241 6.85 -12.72 -1.37
C HIS A 241 6.15 -12.84 -0.02
N LEU A 242 6.93 -13.06 1.03
CA LEU A 242 6.46 -13.05 2.42
C LEU A 242 6.94 -11.77 3.09
N LEU A 243 6.00 -11.02 3.66
CA LEU A 243 6.28 -9.72 4.27
C LEU A 243 6.13 -9.83 5.80
N PRO A 244 7.21 -10.07 6.55
CA PRO A 244 7.16 -10.14 8.00
C PRO A 244 6.66 -8.83 8.61
N PHE A 245 5.79 -8.95 9.62
CA PHE A 245 5.28 -7.80 10.36
C PHE A 245 6.42 -7.06 11.08
N HIS A 246 6.32 -5.73 11.09
CA HIS A 246 7.23 -4.83 11.80
C HIS A 246 6.45 -3.71 12.49
N GLN A 247 7.04 -3.08 13.50
CA GLN A 247 6.40 -2.03 14.30
C GLN A 247 6.67 -0.59 13.78
N TYR A 248 7.13 -0.40 12.54
CA TYR A 248 7.45 0.93 12.00
C TYR A 248 6.24 1.87 11.87
N GLY A 249 5.02 1.36 11.95
CA GLY A 249 3.80 2.17 11.97
C GLY A 249 3.57 2.95 13.26
N GLU A 250 4.04 2.46 14.42
CA GLU A 250 3.70 3.03 15.74
C GLU A 250 3.96 4.54 15.86
N PRO A 251 5.13 5.07 15.48
CA PRO A 251 5.40 6.51 15.57
C PRO A 251 4.43 7.36 14.71
N LYS A 252 3.96 6.80 13.59
CA LYS A 252 3.03 7.47 12.68
C LYS A 252 1.63 7.55 13.26
N TYR A 253 1.14 6.47 13.91
CA TYR A 253 -0.12 6.49 14.65
C TYR A 253 -0.08 7.52 15.78
N ARG A 254 1.00 7.58 16.55
CA ARG A 254 1.21 8.57 17.61
C ARG A 254 1.17 9.99 17.06
N LEU A 255 1.81 10.23 15.90
CA LEU A 255 1.81 11.54 15.23
C LEU A 255 0.40 11.99 14.84
N LEU A 256 -0.44 11.03 14.41
CA LEU A 256 -1.84 11.27 14.05
C LEU A 256 -2.79 11.33 15.26
N GLY A 257 -2.28 11.17 16.49
CA GLY A 257 -3.10 11.10 17.69
C GLY A 257 -4.01 9.87 17.75
N GLN A 258 -3.64 8.79 17.06
CA GLN A 258 -4.39 7.55 16.95
C GLN A 258 -3.73 6.44 17.78
N GLU A 259 -4.54 5.54 18.31
CA GLU A 259 -4.05 4.32 18.92
C GLU A 259 -3.79 3.26 17.86
N TRP A 260 -2.65 2.56 18.00
CA TRP A 260 -2.33 1.45 17.11
C TRP A 260 -2.67 0.12 17.76
N GLY A 261 -3.60 -0.62 17.15
CA GLY A 261 -4.05 -1.92 17.66
C GLY A 261 -2.96 -2.99 17.73
N MET A 262 -1.84 -2.82 17.00
CA MET A 262 -0.70 -3.76 16.98
C MET A 262 0.46 -3.36 17.90
N ARG A 263 0.30 -2.36 18.77
CA ARG A 263 1.38 -1.84 19.63
C ARG A 263 2.04 -2.93 20.51
N GLN A 264 1.26 -3.92 20.95
CA GLN A 264 1.76 -5.03 21.78
C GLN A 264 2.10 -6.28 20.97
N ALA A 265 1.87 -6.29 19.67
CA ALA A 265 2.17 -7.43 18.84
C ALA A 265 3.70 -7.58 18.69
N ILE A 266 4.18 -8.77 18.97
CA ILE A 266 5.59 -9.11 18.81
C ILE A 266 5.84 -9.45 17.34
N PRO A 267 6.87 -8.86 16.68
CA PRO A 267 7.25 -9.27 15.34
C PRO A 267 7.52 -10.77 15.24
N PRO A 268 7.24 -11.41 14.10
CA PRO A 268 7.54 -12.84 13.91
C PRO A 268 9.03 -13.15 14.16
N THR A 269 9.29 -14.28 14.78
CA THR A 269 10.64 -14.82 14.88
C THR A 269 11.12 -15.34 13.53
N GLU A 270 12.44 -15.49 13.39
CA GLU A 270 13.03 -16.09 12.18
C GLU A 270 12.51 -17.52 11.93
N ASP A 271 12.29 -18.30 13.00
CA ASP A 271 11.74 -19.65 12.91
C ASP A 271 10.30 -19.66 12.38
N GLU A 272 9.44 -18.74 12.86
CA GLU A 272 8.07 -18.61 12.37
C GLU A 272 8.02 -18.20 10.89
N VAL A 273 8.86 -17.26 10.48
CA VAL A 273 8.98 -16.85 9.07
C VAL A 273 9.52 -18.02 8.23
N SER A 274 10.56 -18.72 8.72
CA SER A 274 11.13 -19.87 8.06
C SER A 274 10.13 -21.02 7.89
N ALA A 275 9.27 -21.27 8.89
CA ALA A 275 8.22 -22.27 8.79
C ALA A 275 7.23 -21.95 7.66
N MET A 276 6.76 -20.69 7.54
CA MET A 276 5.90 -20.26 6.45
C MET A 276 6.57 -20.35 5.07
N ARG A 277 7.85 -19.99 5.02
CA ARG A 277 8.67 -20.12 3.82
C ARG A 277 8.77 -21.58 3.37
N GLN A 278 9.15 -22.48 4.27
CA GLN A 278 9.28 -23.91 3.97
C GLN A 278 7.96 -24.53 3.51
N LEU A 279 6.85 -24.09 4.08
CA LEU A 279 5.51 -24.55 3.66
C LEU A 279 5.27 -24.22 2.19
N ALA A 280 5.57 -23.01 1.77
CA ALA A 280 5.43 -22.59 0.38
C ALA A 280 6.47 -23.26 -0.55
N GLU A 281 7.71 -23.41 -0.13
CA GLU A 281 8.77 -24.08 -0.91
C GLU A 281 8.45 -25.57 -1.18
N ARG A 282 7.83 -26.28 -0.22
CA ARG A 282 7.36 -27.67 -0.40
C ARG A 282 6.31 -27.79 -1.49
N GLU A 283 5.50 -26.77 -1.69
CA GLU A 283 4.48 -26.69 -2.76
C GLU A 283 5.07 -26.16 -4.09
N GLY A 284 6.38 -26.00 -4.18
CA GLY A 284 7.12 -25.61 -5.39
C GLY A 284 7.15 -24.10 -5.67
N PHE A 285 6.97 -23.26 -4.66
CA PHE A 285 7.11 -21.81 -4.81
C PHE A 285 8.56 -21.35 -4.57
N ASN A 286 8.98 -20.36 -5.35
CA ASN A 286 10.20 -19.58 -5.10
C ASN A 286 9.85 -18.44 -4.16
N VAL A 287 10.35 -18.51 -2.93
CA VAL A 287 9.96 -17.59 -1.86
C VAL A 287 11.04 -16.53 -1.63
N THR A 288 10.61 -15.27 -1.68
CA THR A 288 11.41 -14.13 -1.21
C THR A 288 10.84 -13.66 0.12
N VAL A 289 11.71 -13.44 1.13
CA VAL A 289 11.33 -12.86 2.41
C VAL A 289 11.74 -11.39 2.41
N GLY A 290 10.80 -10.50 2.69
CA GLY A 290 10.89 -9.09 2.37
C GLY A 290 10.45 -8.86 0.91
N GLY A 291 10.17 -7.64 0.49
CA GLY A 291 9.64 -7.52 -0.86
C GLY A 291 9.71 -6.16 -1.41
#